data_7e42ddb4d172a060b887f10cc249cd67
#
_entry.id   7e42ddb4d172a060b887f10cc249cd67
#
_cell.length_a   1.000
_cell.length_b   1.000
_cell.length_c   1.000
_cell.angle_alpha   90.00
_cell.angle_beta   90.00
_cell.angle_gamma   90.00
#
_symmetry.space_group_name_H-M   'P 1'
#
loop_
_entity.id
_entity.type
_entity.pdbx_description
1 polymer ?
#
loop_
_entity_poly.entity_id
_entity_poly.type
_entity_poly.pdbx_seq_one_letter_code
_entity_poly.pdbx_strand_id
1 'polypeptide(L)'
;MNYHVLVVEDDVVTRSKLTGYFQNEGYKVSEAASGAEMREVLQGGGVDLIMLDINLPGEDGLMLTRELRSQSDIGIVLVTGRTDSIDKIVGLEMGADDYVTKPVELRELLVRVKNLLWRISAARGGSQKSAMETNDVHVVRFGEWTFDIQRRALSRNGEPVKLTKAEYELLVALSSHPNQVLSRDQILNMISHRVDAPNDRTIDVLIRRMRAKMEFDPKNPQIFVTVHGEGYMFAGD
;
A
#
# COMPACT_ATOMS: atom_id res chain seq x y z
N MET A 1 -2.65 18.83 -5.88
CA MET A 1 -4.02 18.36 -6.15
C MET A 1 -4.71 18.17 -4.81
N ASN A 2 -5.91 18.76 -4.63
CA ASN A 2 -6.65 18.61 -3.37
C ASN A 2 -7.54 17.37 -3.49
N TYR A 3 -7.04 16.20 -3.05
CA TYR A 3 -7.85 14.99 -3.03
C TYR A 3 -8.99 15.10 -2.02
N HIS A 4 -10.13 14.49 -2.36
CA HIS A 4 -11.31 14.46 -1.53
C HIS A 4 -11.49 13.07 -0.91
N VAL A 5 -11.40 13.01 0.41
CA VAL A 5 -11.56 11.78 1.21
C VAL A 5 -12.93 11.81 1.90
N LEU A 6 -13.65 10.70 1.86
CA LEU A 6 -14.90 10.51 2.61
C LEU A 6 -14.63 9.57 3.80
N VAL A 7 -14.94 10.00 4.99
CA VAL A 7 -14.87 9.19 6.22
C VAL A 7 -16.26 8.68 6.56
N VAL A 8 -16.45 7.36 6.56
CA VAL A 8 -17.71 6.69 6.89
C VAL A 8 -17.52 5.89 8.17
N GLU A 9 -18.05 6.41 9.27
CA GLU A 9 -17.82 5.91 10.63
C GLU A 9 -18.99 6.35 11.51
N ASP A 10 -19.64 5.45 12.24
CA ASP A 10 -20.76 5.79 13.11
C ASP A 10 -20.31 6.44 14.43
N ASP A 11 -19.17 5.99 14.98
CA ASP A 11 -18.63 6.61 16.19
C ASP A 11 -18.13 8.03 15.94
N VAL A 12 -18.80 8.99 16.57
CA VAL A 12 -18.55 10.44 16.41
C VAL A 12 -17.10 10.81 16.76
N VAL A 13 -16.51 10.18 17.78
CA VAL A 13 -15.16 10.50 18.25
C VAL A 13 -14.13 10.05 17.24
N THR A 14 -14.25 8.82 16.77
CA THR A 14 -13.38 8.23 15.74
C THR A 14 -13.50 9.01 14.44
N ARG A 15 -14.72 9.30 14.00
CA ARG A 15 -14.99 10.08 12.78
C ARG A 15 -14.35 11.46 12.84
N SER A 16 -14.60 12.22 13.90
CA SER A 16 -14.02 13.56 14.07
C SER A 16 -12.49 13.53 14.15
N LYS A 17 -11.91 12.52 14.80
CA LYS A 17 -10.46 12.35 14.89
C LYS A 17 -9.84 12.11 13.52
N LEU A 18 -10.42 11.23 12.71
CA LEU A 18 -9.96 10.95 11.35
C LEU A 18 -10.11 12.20 10.46
N THR A 19 -11.30 12.82 10.48
CA THR A 19 -11.58 14.03 9.70
C THR A 19 -10.61 15.14 10.01
N GLY A 20 -10.47 15.50 11.28
CA GLY A 20 -9.57 16.58 11.69
C GLY A 20 -8.10 16.30 11.31
N TYR A 21 -7.66 15.06 11.43
CA TYR A 21 -6.31 14.68 11.05
C TYR A 21 -6.08 14.86 9.54
N PHE A 22 -6.97 14.34 8.69
CA PHE A 22 -6.81 14.45 7.24
C PHE A 22 -7.02 15.88 6.71
N GLN A 23 -7.90 16.67 7.35
CA GLN A 23 -8.02 18.10 7.03
C GLN A 23 -6.72 18.87 7.33
N ASN A 24 -6.07 18.58 8.47
CA ASN A 24 -4.77 19.19 8.82
C ASN A 24 -3.65 18.79 7.85
N GLU A 25 -3.75 17.61 7.24
CA GLU A 25 -2.84 17.14 6.19
C GLU A 25 -3.16 17.68 4.79
N GLY A 26 -4.15 18.59 4.68
CA GLY A 26 -4.49 19.31 3.45
C GLY A 26 -5.47 18.60 2.52
N TYR A 27 -6.17 17.57 2.99
CA TYR A 27 -7.23 16.92 2.22
C TYR A 27 -8.55 17.67 2.35
N LYS A 28 -9.36 17.63 1.29
CA LYS A 28 -10.79 17.90 1.42
C LYS A 28 -11.43 16.67 2.06
N VAL A 29 -12.18 16.85 3.15
CA VAL A 29 -12.81 15.72 3.86
C VAL A 29 -14.31 15.93 3.97
N SER A 30 -15.08 14.90 3.63
CA SER A 30 -16.51 14.78 3.94
C SER A 30 -16.71 13.66 4.96
N GLU A 31 -17.79 13.73 5.70
CA GLU A 31 -18.16 12.78 6.74
C GLU A 31 -19.50 12.10 6.42
N ALA A 32 -19.67 10.86 6.86
CA ALA A 32 -20.92 10.14 6.87
C ALA A 32 -20.98 9.22 8.10
N ALA A 33 -22.13 9.12 8.76
CA ALA A 33 -22.34 8.23 9.90
C ALA A 33 -22.99 6.90 9.52
N SER A 34 -23.39 6.73 8.25
CA SER A 34 -24.09 5.56 7.75
C SER A 34 -23.86 5.36 6.26
N GLY A 35 -24.25 4.19 5.73
CA GLY A 35 -24.24 3.93 4.29
C GLY A 35 -25.20 4.84 3.52
N ALA A 36 -26.33 5.23 4.12
CA ALA A 36 -27.26 6.18 3.51
C ALA A 36 -26.62 7.55 3.28
N GLU A 37 -26.00 8.13 4.32
CA GLU A 37 -25.28 9.39 4.23
C GLU A 37 -24.08 9.30 3.27
N MET A 38 -23.38 8.17 3.29
CA MET A 38 -22.29 7.89 2.31
C MET A 38 -22.81 8.05 0.88
N ARG A 39 -23.94 7.42 0.54
CA ARG A 39 -24.52 7.50 -0.81
C ARG A 39 -24.94 8.93 -1.18
N GLU A 40 -25.47 9.70 -0.23
CA GLU A 40 -25.80 11.11 -0.45
C GLU A 40 -24.55 11.94 -0.80
N VAL A 41 -23.47 11.78 -0.04
CA VAL A 41 -22.21 12.47 -0.33
C VAL A 41 -21.66 12.08 -1.69
N LEU A 42 -21.75 10.79 -2.06
CA LEU A 42 -21.26 10.30 -3.35
C LEU A 42 -22.06 10.81 -4.55
N GLN A 43 -23.36 11.10 -4.39
CA GLN A 43 -24.17 11.73 -5.43
C GLN A 43 -23.64 13.12 -5.82
N GLY A 44 -23.02 13.84 -4.89
CA GLY A 44 -22.36 15.11 -5.14
C GLY A 44 -21.08 14.99 -5.97
N GLY A 45 -20.56 13.82 -6.14
CA GLY A 45 -19.35 13.50 -6.91
C GLY A 45 -18.05 14.02 -6.31
N GLY A 46 -16.95 13.73 -7.00
CA GLY A 46 -15.62 14.29 -6.68
C GLY A 46 -14.92 13.66 -5.47
N VAL A 47 -15.43 12.56 -4.90
CA VAL A 47 -14.73 11.79 -3.87
C VAL A 47 -13.70 10.88 -4.54
N ASP A 48 -12.46 10.92 -4.07
CA ASP A 48 -11.35 10.14 -4.62
C ASP A 48 -11.11 8.85 -3.83
N LEU A 49 -11.36 8.88 -2.50
CA LEU A 49 -11.14 7.77 -1.60
C LEU A 49 -12.17 7.76 -0.47
N ILE A 50 -12.59 6.56 -0.07
CA ILE A 50 -13.46 6.31 1.08
C ILE A 50 -12.68 5.56 2.15
N MET A 51 -12.70 6.05 3.38
CA MET A 51 -12.36 5.29 4.59
C MET A 51 -13.67 4.79 5.20
N LEU A 52 -13.86 3.49 5.25
CA LEU A 52 -15.15 2.86 5.56
C LEU A 52 -15.02 1.91 6.74
N ASP A 53 -15.81 2.12 7.79
CA ASP A 53 -15.99 1.09 8.83
C ASP A 53 -16.85 -0.06 8.31
N ILE A 54 -16.49 -1.27 8.70
CA ILE A 54 -17.28 -2.49 8.43
C ILE A 54 -18.53 -2.53 9.31
N ASN A 55 -18.42 -2.09 10.57
CA ASN A 55 -19.47 -2.21 11.56
C ASN A 55 -20.36 -0.95 11.60
N LEU A 56 -21.06 -0.68 10.52
CA LEU A 56 -22.03 0.42 10.49
C LEU A 56 -23.41 -0.04 10.98
N PRO A 57 -24.17 0.84 11.65
CA PRO A 57 -25.54 0.53 12.05
C PRO A 57 -26.44 0.26 10.84
N GLY A 58 -27.05 -0.93 10.83
CA GLY A 58 -28.03 -1.31 9.81
C GLY A 58 -27.48 -1.81 8.48
N GLU A 59 -26.19 -1.60 8.19
CA GLU A 59 -25.57 -2.05 6.95
C GLU A 59 -24.15 -2.59 7.21
N ASP A 60 -23.78 -3.67 6.52
CA ASP A 60 -22.43 -4.23 6.59
C ASP A 60 -21.50 -3.51 5.60
N GLY A 61 -20.40 -2.92 6.09
CA GLY A 61 -19.42 -2.23 5.28
C GLY A 61 -18.76 -3.10 4.19
N LEU A 62 -18.73 -4.43 4.35
CA LEU A 62 -18.30 -5.35 3.31
C LEU A 62 -19.27 -5.36 2.12
N MET A 63 -20.57 -5.34 2.40
CA MET A 63 -21.59 -5.25 1.35
C MET A 63 -21.56 -3.90 0.64
N LEU A 64 -21.35 -2.81 1.41
CA LEU A 64 -21.14 -1.48 0.84
C LEU A 64 -19.89 -1.41 -0.04
N THR A 65 -18.81 -2.06 0.36
CA THR A 65 -17.58 -2.17 -0.44
C THR A 65 -17.86 -2.82 -1.80
N ARG A 66 -18.60 -3.94 -1.81
CA ARG A 66 -18.98 -4.63 -3.04
C ARG A 66 -19.89 -3.77 -3.93
N GLU A 67 -20.87 -3.07 -3.33
CA GLU A 67 -21.74 -2.12 -4.04
C GLU A 67 -20.91 -1.03 -4.72
N LEU A 68 -20.05 -0.35 -3.95
CA LEU A 68 -19.18 0.71 -4.46
C LEU A 68 -18.28 0.24 -5.61
N ARG A 69 -17.65 -0.93 -5.46
CA ARG A 69 -16.74 -1.47 -6.48
C ARG A 69 -17.47 -1.85 -7.77
N SER A 70 -18.74 -2.24 -7.69
CA SER A 70 -19.56 -2.52 -8.89
C SER A 70 -19.89 -1.28 -9.70
N GLN A 71 -19.80 -0.08 -9.10
CA GLN A 71 -20.24 1.18 -9.70
C GLN A 71 -19.10 2.18 -9.96
N SER A 72 -17.93 1.99 -9.33
CA SER A 72 -16.85 2.97 -9.40
C SER A 72 -15.47 2.38 -9.09
N ASP A 73 -14.43 3.05 -9.59
CA ASP A 73 -13.01 2.79 -9.27
C ASP A 73 -12.50 3.70 -8.15
N ILE A 74 -13.39 4.15 -7.25
CA ILE A 74 -13.01 4.96 -6.10
C ILE A 74 -12.12 4.15 -5.14
N GLY A 75 -11.13 4.79 -4.52
CA GLY A 75 -10.30 4.12 -3.52
C GLY A 75 -11.10 3.74 -2.27
N ILE A 76 -10.95 2.50 -1.79
CA ILE A 76 -11.64 2.02 -0.60
C ILE A 76 -10.63 1.47 0.40
N VAL A 77 -10.56 2.10 1.57
CA VAL A 77 -9.78 1.63 2.73
C VAL A 77 -10.77 1.23 3.82
N LEU A 78 -10.80 -0.04 4.17
CA LEU A 78 -11.59 -0.52 5.31
C LEU A 78 -10.86 -0.20 6.62
N VAL A 79 -11.55 0.45 7.56
CA VAL A 79 -11.00 0.86 8.87
C VAL A 79 -11.93 0.31 9.96
N THR A 80 -11.57 -0.79 10.62
CA THR A 80 -12.51 -1.52 11.47
C THR A 80 -11.88 -2.13 12.72
N GLY A 81 -12.70 -2.36 13.74
CA GLY A 81 -12.33 -3.09 14.96
C GLY A 81 -12.24 -4.61 14.78
N ARG A 82 -12.66 -5.16 13.63
CA ARG A 82 -12.51 -6.58 13.36
C ARG A 82 -11.06 -6.93 13.10
N THR A 83 -10.53 -7.84 13.88
CA THR A 83 -9.12 -8.28 13.81
C THR A 83 -8.96 -9.65 13.17
N ASP A 84 -10.07 -10.32 12.82
CA ASP A 84 -10.04 -11.64 12.21
C ASP A 84 -9.38 -11.57 10.80
N SER A 85 -8.45 -12.50 10.58
CA SER A 85 -7.77 -12.64 9.29
C SER A 85 -8.73 -12.97 8.15
N ILE A 86 -9.84 -13.66 8.44
CA ILE A 86 -10.87 -14.01 7.47
C ILE A 86 -11.60 -12.75 7.01
N ASP A 87 -12.01 -11.85 7.91
CA ASP A 87 -12.68 -10.59 7.55
C ASP A 87 -11.78 -9.70 6.67
N LYS A 88 -10.46 -9.72 6.93
CA LYS A 88 -9.50 -9.00 6.09
C LYS A 88 -9.43 -9.56 4.65
N ILE A 89 -9.38 -10.88 4.52
CA ILE A 89 -9.35 -11.55 3.20
C ILE A 89 -10.66 -11.24 2.47
N VAL A 90 -11.80 -11.42 3.13
CA VAL A 90 -13.12 -11.14 2.56
C VAL A 90 -13.25 -9.67 2.11
N GLY A 91 -12.78 -8.72 2.94
CA GLY A 91 -12.82 -7.29 2.58
C GLY A 91 -12.04 -6.98 1.29
N LEU A 92 -10.84 -7.56 1.14
CA LEU A 92 -10.03 -7.40 -0.06
C LEU A 92 -10.64 -8.12 -1.28
N GLU A 93 -11.26 -9.30 -1.09
CA GLU A 93 -11.99 -10.02 -2.15
C GLU A 93 -13.25 -9.27 -2.60
N MET A 94 -13.92 -8.55 -1.69
CA MET A 94 -15.07 -7.68 -2.00
C MET A 94 -14.68 -6.41 -2.75
N GLY A 95 -13.37 -6.15 -2.92
CA GLY A 95 -12.85 -5.06 -3.74
C GLY A 95 -12.30 -3.88 -2.97
N ALA A 96 -12.06 -3.99 -1.67
CA ALA A 96 -11.30 -2.98 -0.94
C ALA A 96 -9.82 -2.95 -1.41
N ASP A 97 -9.25 -1.76 -1.45
CA ASP A 97 -7.85 -1.55 -1.84
C ASP A 97 -6.89 -1.76 -0.68
N ASP A 98 -7.32 -1.48 0.55
CA ASP A 98 -6.56 -1.71 1.78
C ASP A 98 -7.49 -1.97 2.98
N TYR A 99 -6.91 -2.50 4.06
CA TYR A 99 -7.60 -2.87 5.28
C TYR A 99 -6.75 -2.47 6.50
N VAL A 100 -7.31 -1.68 7.40
CA VAL A 100 -6.65 -1.17 8.60
C VAL A 100 -7.47 -1.50 9.84
N THR A 101 -6.83 -2.10 10.84
CA THR A 101 -7.49 -2.46 12.11
C THR A 101 -7.42 -1.31 13.11
N LYS A 102 -8.50 -1.11 13.89
CA LYS A 102 -8.51 -0.23 15.06
C LYS A 102 -7.78 -0.91 16.24
N PRO A 103 -7.01 -0.19 17.07
CA PRO A 103 -6.82 1.27 17.08
C PRO A 103 -5.93 1.74 15.92
N VAL A 104 -6.38 2.81 15.24
CA VAL A 104 -5.72 3.30 14.02
C VAL A 104 -4.52 4.18 14.39
N GLU A 105 -3.35 3.80 13.89
CA GLU A 105 -2.19 4.70 13.87
C GLU A 105 -2.34 5.68 12.70
N LEU A 106 -2.60 6.95 13.02
CA LEU A 106 -2.97 7.97 12.01
C LEU A 106 -1.87 8.22 10.97
N ARG A 107 -0.60 8.15 11.38
CA ARG A 107 0.54 8.32 10.45
C ARG A 107 0.62 7.16 9.46
N GLU A 108 0.41 5.94 9.93
CA GLU A 108 0.36 4.77 9.07
C GLU A 108 -0.79 4.87 8.06
N LEU A 109 -1.99 5.21 8.54
CA LEU A 109 -3.16 5.39 7.69
C LEU A 109 -2.92 6.47 6.62
N LEU A 110 -2.30 7.59 6.98
CA LEU A 110 -1.95 8.65 6.05
C LEU A 110 -1.04 8.17 4.92
N VAL A 111 -0.01 7.40 5.24
CA VAL A 111 0.90 6.83 4.22
C VAL A 111 0.15 5.89 3.28
N ARG A 112 -0.73 5.04 3.81
CA ARG A 112 -1.56 4.12 3.01
C ARG A 112 -2.50 4.89 2.07
N VAL A 113 -3.18 5.90 2.59
CA VAL A 113 -4.08 6.77 1.81
C VAL A 113 -3.31 7.53 0.72
N LYS A 114 -2.15 8.14 1.04
CA LYS A 114 -1.29 8.81 0.06
C LYS A 114 -0.89 7.86 -1.09
N ASN A 115 -0.45 6.66 -0.76
CA ASN A 115 -0.05 5.66 -1.75
C ASN A 115 -1.22 5.20 -2.62
N LEU A 116 -2.41 5.03 -2.05
CA LEU A 116 -3.60 4.61 -2.79
C LEU A 116 -4.08 5.72 -3.74
N LEU A 117 -4.24 6.95 -3.24
CA LEU A 117 -4.66 8.09 -4.06
C LEU A 117 -3.73 8.35 -5.24
N TRP A 118 -2.44 8.18 -5.00
CA TRP A 118 -1.46 8.31 -6.06
C TRP A 118 -1.64 7.22 -7.15
N ARG A 119 -1.85 5.93 -6.78
CA ARG A 119 -2.15 4.84 -7.73
C ARG A 119 -3.40 5.14 -8.56
N ILE A 120 -4.46 5.65 -7.93
CA ILE A 120 -5.72 5.98 -8.60
C ILE A 120 -5.53 7.13 -9.60
N SER A 121 -4.78 8.16 -9.23
CA SER A 121 -4.50 9.29 -10.12
C SER A 121 -3.67 8.87 -11.34
N ALA A 122 -2.69 7.99 -11.15
CA ALA A 122 -1.88 7.45 -12.24
C ALA A 122 -2.73 6.59 -13.21
N ALA A 123 -3.70 5.82 -12.70
CA ALA A 123 -4.61 5.02 -13.53
C ALA A 123 -5.60 5.89 -14.31
N ARG A 124 -6.12 6.99 -13.71
CA ARG A 124 -7.04 7.94 -14.39
C ARG A 124 -6.33 8.83 -15.42
N GLY A 125 -5.02 9.03 -15.29
CA GLY A 125 -4.19 9.85 -16.19
C GLY A 125 -3.70 9.17 -17.47
N GLY A 126 -4.19 7.98 -17.79
CA GLY A 126 -3.81 7.24 -19.00
C GLY A 126 -4.23 7.91 -20.30
N SER A 127 -3.56 8.96 -20.73
CA SER A 127 -3.27 9.47 -22.03
C SER A 127 -3.11 11.00 -22.03
N GLN A 128 -1.94 11.50 -21.67
CA GLN A 128 -1.31 12.58 -22.41
C GLN A 128 0.09 12.84 -21.85
N LYS A 129 1.06 12.77 -22.75
CA LYS A 129 2.43 13.21 -22.57
C LYS A 129 2.44 14.65 -22.05
N SER A 130 3.03 14.85 -20.89
CA SER A 130 3.73 16.07 -20.58
C SER A 130 5.00 15.68 -19.85
N ALA A 131 6.09 15.64 -20.60
CA ALA A 131 7.43 15.62 -20.07
C ALA A 131 7.67 16.99 -19.44
N MET A 132 7.68 17.04 -18.11
CA MET A 132 8.41 18.06 -17.35
C MET A 132 8.64 17.54 -15.94
N GLU A 133 9.88 17.25 -15.69
CA GLU A 133 10.63 17.20 -14.42
C GLU A 133 9.80 17.26 -13.12
N THR A 134 9.37 16.11 -12.63
CA THR A 134 9.14 15.86 -11.20
C THR A 134 9.71 14.49 -10.88
N ASN A 135 10.70 14.47 -10.02
CA ASN A 135 11.46 13.36 -9.48
C ASN A 135 10.76 11.99 -9.58
N ASP A 136 11.41 11.07 -10.26
CA ASP A 136 11.17 9.62 -10.40
C ASP A 136 11.26 8.87 -9.04
N VAL A 137 10.52 9.31 -8.02
CA VAL A 137 10.58 8.78 -6.65
C VAL A 137 10.07 7.33 -6.54
N HIS A 138 9.48 6.78 -7.61
CA HIS A 138 8.85 5.46 -7.57
C HIS A 138 9.40 4.44 -8.57
N VAL A 139 10.37 4.85 -9.38
CA VAL A 139 11.12 3.96 -10.26
C VAL A 139 12.55 3.90 -9.75
N VAL A 140 12.91 2.77 -9.16
CA VAL A 140 14.28 2.51 -8.72
C VAL A 140 15.02 1.90 -9.90
N ARG A 141 16.08 2.56 -10.34
CA ARG A 141 16.98 2.06 -11.38
C ARG A 141 18.31 1.69 -10.75
N PHE A 142 18.80 0.50 -11.03
CA PHE A 142 20.08 0.01 -10.53
C PHE A 142 20.69 -0.97 -11.53
N GLY A 143 21.85 -0.64 -12.06
CA GLY A 143 22.48 -1.39 -13.16
C GLY A 143 21.53 -1.57 -14.36
N GLU A 144 21.31 -2.82 -14.76
CA GLU A 144 20.40 -3.16 -15.88
C GLU A 144 18.91 -3.27 -15.47
N TRP A 145 18.58 -3.01 -14.19
CA TRP A 145 17.27 -3.22 -13.63
C TRP A 145 16.47 -1.93 -13.53
N THR A 146 15.19 -2.04 -13.82
CA THR A 146 14.19 -0.99 -13.57
C THR A 146 13.06 -1.58 -12.74
N PHE A 147 12.89 -1.08 -11.54
CA PHE A 147 11.84 -1.51 -10.62
C PHE A 147 10.81 -0.39 -10.46
N ASP A 148 9.65 -0.59 -11.05
CA ASP A 148 8.49 0.28 -10.90
C ASP A 148 7.66 -0.23 -9.72
N ILE A 149 7.82 0.42 -8.59
CA ILE A 149 7.13 0.07 -7.33
C ILE A 149 5.62 0.15 -7.51
N GLN A 150 5.14 1.10 -8.30
CA GLN A 150 3.72 1.37 -8.49
C GLN A 150 3.05 0.31 -9.34
N ARG A 151 3.66 -0.01 -10.47
CA ARG A 151 3.16 -1.03 -11.40
C ARG A 151 3.45 -2.43 -10.91
N ARG A 152 4.15 -2.57 -9.76
CA ARG A 152 4.67 -3.85 -9.27
C ARG A 152 5.44 -4.62 -10.33
N ALA A 153 6.17 -3.89 -11.14
CA ALA A 153 6.87 -4.41 -12.30
C ALA A 153 8.38 -4.31 -12.11
N LEU A 154 9.06 -5.42 -12.33
CA LEU A 154 10.51 -5.49 -12.45
C LEU A 154 10.85 -5.81 -13.89
N SER A 155 11.81 -5.10 -14.46
CA SER A 155 12.35 -5.40 -15.78
C SER A 155 13.87 -5.34 -15.77
N ARG A 156 14.49 -6.13 -16.65
CA ARG A 156 15.92 -6.10 -16.95
C ARG A 156 16.09 -5.73 -18.41
N ASN A 157 16.75 -4.60 -18.68
CA ASN A 157 16.89 -4.08 -20.06
C ASN A 157 15.55 -3.99 -20.82
N GLY A 158 14.45 -3.67 -20.11
CA GLY A 158 13.10 -3.58 -20.68
C GLY A 158 12.32 -4.89 -20.72
N GLU A 159 12.96 -6.04 -20.50
CA GLU A 159 12.29 -7.34 -20.45
C GLU A 159 11.68 -7.59 -19.06
N PRO A 160 10.36 -7.94 -18.99
CA PRO A 160 9.67 -8.10 -17.72
C PRO A 160 10.12 -9.35 -16.95
N VAL A 161 10.37 -9.19 -15.65
CA VAL A 161 10.71 -10.28 -14.73
C VAL A 161 9.60 -10.44 -13.69
N LYS A 162 9.03 -11.64 -13.61
CA LYS A 162 7.94 -11.92 -12.67
C LYS A 162 8.45 -12.06 -11.24
N LEU A 163 7.84 -11.31 -10.33
CA LEU A 163 8.02 -11.44 -8.89
C LEU A 163 6.80 -12.10 -8.25
N THR A 164 7.04 -12.94 -7.25
CA THR A 164 5.99 -13.34 -6.31
C THR A 164 5.67 -12.17 -5.38
N LYS A 165 4.54 -12.22 -4.66
CA LYS A 165 4.17 -11.16 -3.71
C LYS A 165 5.26 -10.93 -2.66
N ALA A 166 5.81 -12.00 -2.06
CA ALA A 166 6.85 -11.90 -1.04
C ALA A 166 8.18 -11.34 -1.58
N GLU A 167 8.56 -11.70 -2.81
CA GLU A 167 9.74 -11.16 -3.49
C GLU A 167 9.58 -9.68 -3.81
N TYR A 168 8.37 -9.27 -4.24
CA TYR A 168 8.06 -7.87 -4.46
C TYR A 168 8.14 -7.05 -3.16
N GLU A 169 7.52 -7.53 -2.08
CA GLU A 169 7.53 -6.86 -0.77
C GLU A 169 8.95 -6.73 -0.22
N LEU A 170 9.78 -7.78 -0.36
CA LEU A 170 11.19 -7.73 -0.01
C LEU A 170 11.95 -6.67 -0.81
N LEU A 171 11.75 -6.63 -2.13
CA LEU A 171 12.43 -5.67 -2.99
C LEU A 171 12.02 -4.24 -2.65
N VAL A 172 10.74 -3.99 -2.36
CA VAL A 172 10.26 -2.67 -1.88
C VAL A 172 10.94 -2.29 -0.58
N ALA A 173 10.97 -3.19 0.42
CA ALA A 173 11.56 -2.91 1.73
C ALA A 173 13.04 -2.54 1.60
N LEU A 174 13.80 -3.30 0.83
CA LEU A 174 15.23 -3.10 0.65
C LEU A 174 15.54 -1.87 -0.22
N SER A 175 14.85 -1.68 -1.35
CA SER A 175 15.07 -0.54 -2.24
C SER A 175 14.64 0.81 -1.67
N SER A 176 13.79 0.79 -0.65
CA SER A 176 13.41 2.01 0.10
C SER A 176 14.50 2.46 1.09
N HIS A 177 15.52 1.64 1.33
CA HIS A 177 16.64 1.91 2.23
C HIS A 177 17.97 1.58 1.55
N PRO A 178 18.29 2.24 0.41
CA PRO A 178 19.48 1.93 -0.36
C PRO A 178 20.73 2.21 0.48
N ASN A 179 21.73 1.33 0.37
CA ASN A 179 23.00 1.41 1.06
C ASN A 179 22.92 1.41 2.60
N GLN A 180 21.76 1.02 3.16
CA GLN A 180 21.59 0.80 4.59
C GLN A 180 21.54 -0.68 4.91
N VAL A 181 22.20 -1.07 6.02
CA VAL A 181 22.13 -2.43 6.53
C VAL A 181 20.82 -2.58 7.31
N LEU A 182 19.98 -3.51 6.88
CA LEU A 182 18.74 -3.88 7.57
C LEU A 182 18.89 -5.25 8.22
N SER A 183 18.58 -5.36 9.50
CA SER A 183 18.55 -6.64 10.18
C SER A 183 17.39 -7.52 9.64
N ARG A 184 17.49 -8.84 9.86
CA ARG A 184 16.41 -9.77 9.48
C ARG A 184 15.07 -9.38 10.09
N ASP A 185 15.07 -8.98 11.36
CA ASP A 185 13.87 -8.55 12.07
C ASP A 185 13.28 -7.26 11.48
N GLN A 186 14.13 -6.30 11.11
CA GLN A 186 13.67 -5.08 10.44
C GLN A 186 13.04 -5.39 9.08
N ILE A 187 13.70 -6.20 8.26
CA ILE A 187 13.15 -6.64 6.97
C ILE A 187 11.84 -7.39 7.18
N LEU A 188 11.82 -8.32 8.14
CA LEU A 188 10.64 -9.10 8.47
C LEU A 188 9.47 -8.19 8.86
N ASN A 189 9.69 -7.21 9.73
CA ASN A 189 8.68 -6.24 10.16
C ASN A 189 8.15 -5.38 8.99
N MET A 190 9.01 -5.06 8.00
CA MET A 190 8.61 -4.30 6.83
C MET A 190 7.74 -5.09 5.85
N ILE A 191 8.00 -6.41 5.70
CA ILE A 191 7.24 -7.28 4.79
C ILE A 191 6.10 -8.02 5.48
N SER A 192 6.13 -8.14 6.81
CA SER A 192 5.10 -8.81 7.62
C SER A 192 4.07 -7.80 8.09
N HIS A 193 3.08 -7.49 7.27
CA HIS A 193 1.85 -6.89 7.80
C HIS A 193 0.88 -7.95 8.37
N ARG A 194 1.37 -9.13 8.78
CA ARG A 194 0.55 -10.24 9.27
C ARG A 194 1.08 -10.79 10.60
N VAL A 195 0.15 -11.02 11.51
CA VAL A 195 0.34 -11.61 12.85
C VAL A 195 0.92 -13.04 12.83
N ASP A 196 0.89 -13.74 11.68
CA ASP A 196 1.55 -15.02 11.48
C ASP A 196 2.93 -14.78 10.84
N ALA A 197 3.88 -14.39 11.66
CA ALA A 197 5.24 -14.10 11.24
C ALA A 197 5.91 -15.33 10.58
N PRO A 198 6.37 -15.21 9.33
CA PRO A 198 7.35 -16.15 8.82
C PRO A 198 8.62 -16.05 9.69
N ASN A 199 9.17 -17.19 10.03
CA ASN A 199 10.38 -17.34 10.81
C ASN A 199 11.58 -16.60 10.13
N ASP A 200 12.59 -16.15 10.87
CA ASP A 200 13.86 -15.54 10.39
C ASP A 200 14.47 -16.21 9.15
N ARG A 201 14.34 -17.52 9.06
CA ARG A 201 14.77 -18.31 7.90
C ARG A 201 14.05 -17.95 6.60
N THR A 202 12.88 -17.33 6.69
CA THR A 202 12.12 -16.91 5.48
C THR A 202 12.84 -15.80 4.75
N ILE A 203 13.48 -14.85 5.44
CA ILE A 203 14.24 -13.75 4.82
C ILE A 203 15.42 -14.29 4.04
N ASP A 204 16.21 -15.19 4.62
CA ASP A 204 17.38 -15.80 3.96
C ASP A 204 16.96 -16.57 2.67
N VAL A 205 15.82 -17.25 2.71
CA VAL A 205 15.26 -17.94 1.54
C VAL A 205 14.82 -16.95 0.46
N LEU A 206 14.14 -15.85 0.85
CA LEU A 206 13.73 -14.80 -0.09
C LEU A 206 14.93 -14.11 -0.72
N ILE A 207 15.94 -13.73 0.07
CA ILE A 207 17.20 -13.16 -0.42
C ILE A 207 17.88 -14.11 -1.41
N ARG A 208 17.97 -15.40 -1.08
CA ARG A 208 18.54 -16.41 -1.99
C ARG A 208 17.78 -16.47 -3.31
N ARG A 209 16.45 -16.42 -3.29
CA ARG A 209 15.62 -16.41 -4.50
C ARG A 209 15.83 -15.14 -5.32
N MET A 210 15.89 -13.98 -4.66
CA MET A 210 16.16 -12.70 -5.32
C MET A 210 17.53 -12.69 -5.97
N ARG A 211 18.56 -13.19 -5.28
CA ARG A 211 19.91 -13.34 -5.87
C ARG A 211 19.90 -14.24 -7.11
N ALA A 212 19.18 -15.37 -7.05
CA ALA A 212 19.08 -16.28 -8.20
C ALA A 212 18.38 -15.62 -9.41
N LYS A 213 17.51 -14.63 -9.19
CA LYS A 213 16.82 -13.90 -10.26
C LYS A 213 17.58 -12.69 -10.77
N MET A 214 18.30 -11.99 -9.91
CA MET A 214 18.77 -10.63 -10.18
C MET A 214 20.28 -10.48 -10.20
N GLU A 215 21.02 -11.35 -9.53
CA GLU A 215 22.48 -11.28 -9.54
C GLU A 215 23.05 -11.99 -10.76
N PHE A 216 24.17 -11.47 -11.26
CA PHE A 216 24.95 -12.17 -12.28
C PHE A 216 25.60 -13.43 -11.70
N ASP A 217 26.19 -13.31 -10.51
CA ASP A 217 26.72 -14.43 -9.71
C ASP A 217 26.08 -14.42 -8.32
N PRO A 218 25.09 -15.31 -8.03
CA PRO A 218 24.46 -15.39 -6.73
C PRO A 218 25.40 -15.69 -5.55
N LYS A 219 26.61 -16.19 -5.82
CA LYS A 219 27.62 -16.46 -4.78
C LYS A 219 28.42 -15.21 -4.42
N ASN A 220 28.53 -14.27 -5.36
CA ASN A 220 29.20 -12.98 -5.18
C ASN A 220 28.19 -11.82 -5.44
N PRO A 221 27.17 -11.66 -4.58
CA PRO A 221 26.08 -10.73 -4.83
C PRO A 221 26.55 -9.29 -4.75
N GLN A 222 26.13 -8.48 -5.73
CA GLN A 222 26.41 -7.06 -5.81
C GLN A 222 25.20 -6.21 -5.47
N ILE A 223 23.98 -6.72 -5.65
CA ILE A 223 22.72 -6.01 -5.39
C ILE A 223 22.24 -6.29 -3.96
N PHE A 224 22.20 -7.56 -3.57
CA PHE A 224 21.74 -7.98 -2.23
C PHE A 224 22.94 -8.43 -1.39
N VAL A 225 23.65 -7.50 -0.81
CA VAL A 225 24.90 -7.75 -0.06
C VAL A 225 24.60 -8.28 1.33
N THR A 226 25.31 -9.33 1.77
CA THR A 226 25.25 -9.79 3.16
C THR A 226 26.26 -9.02 4.00
N VAL A 227 25.81 -8.41 5.07
CA VAL A 227 26.67 -7.87 6.12
C VAL A 227 26.65 -8.86 7.29
N HIS A 228 27.79 -9.57 7.45
CA HIS A 228 27.89 -10.66 8.41
C HIS A 228 27.61 -10.19 9.85
N GLY A 229 26.71 -10.89 10.54
CA GLY A 229 26.28 -10.56 11.90
C GLY A 229 25.23 -9.47 12.02
N GLU A 230 24.99 -8.66 10.95
CA GLU A 230 24.08 -7.52 10.99
C GLU A 230 22.81 -7.73 10.14
N GLY A 231 22.93 -8.22 8.91
CA GLY A 231 21.77 -8.43 8.04
C GLY A 231 22.09 -8.32 6.55
N TYR A 232 21.24 -7.59 5.84
CA TYR A 232 21.32 -7.41 4.39
C TYR A 232 21.27 -5.94 4.01
N MET A 233 21.97 -5.60 2.92
CA MET A 233 21.99 -4.27 2.34
C MET A 233 21.64 -4.38 0.85
N PHE A 234 20.82 -3.45 0.37
CA PHE A 234 20.55 -3.26 -1.04
C PHE A 234 21.54 -2.22 -1.57
N ALA A 235 22.44 -2.65 -2.43
CA ALA A 235 23.36 -1.74 -3.10
C ALA A 235 22.62 -1.09 -4.28
N GLY A 236 22.06 0.11 -4.06
CA GLY A 236 21.52 0.98 -5.09
C GLY A 236 22.59 1.97 -5.53
N ASP A 237 22.69 2.19 -6.84
CA ASP A 237 23.53 3.25 -7.41
C ASP A 237 22.98 4.63 -7.03
#